data_8b26360e02aa46a3f10b955dca3fe0e4
#
_entry.id   8b26360e02aa46a3f10b955dca3fe0e4
#
_cell.length_a   1.000
_cell.length_b   1.000
_cell.length_c   1.000
_cell.angle_alpha   90.00
_cell.angle_beta   90.00
_cell.angle_gamma   90.00
#
_symmetry.space_group_name_H-M   'P 1'
#
loop_
_entity.id
_entity.type
_entity.pdbx_description
1 polymer ?
#
loop_
_entity_poly.entity_id
_entity_poly.type
_entity_poly.pdbx_seq_one_letter_code
_entity_poly.pdbx_strand_id
1 'polypeptide(L)'
;MKPRGLRNNNPLNIRQTRTQWQGMTKEQTDPEFVTFKSMAYGYRAAWRTLHTYFYRFVTEKKPFNVRNILHRWAPPTENDTEAYIRSIEKLTGIGEEEKLLSPIYLNGYHHLARLIAGMTVMENGIRMEEVDHEAIQEGYCLAFPDNLEAVMLGNVL
;
A
#
# COMPACT_ATOMS: atom_id res chain seq x y z
N MET A 1 -6.83 -17.66 -13.78
CA MET A 1 -7.66 -16.46 -13.54
C MET A 1 -6.92 -15.52 -12.60
N LYS A 2 -6.89 -14.23 -12.92
CA LYS A 2 -6.28 -13.25 -12.02
C LYS A 2 -7.06 -13.12 -10.72
N PRO A 3 -6.38 -12.97 -9.59
CA PRO A 3 -7.04 -12.63 -8.33
C PRO A 3 -7.88 -11.34 -8.44
N ARG A 4 -8.88 -11.24 -7.59
CA ARG A 4 -9.85 -10.13 -7.61
C ARG A 4 -9.20 -8.75 -7.57
N GLY A 5 -8.21 -8.56 -6.68
CA GLY A 5 -7.52 -7.27 -6.58
C GLY A 5 -6.80 -6.89 -7.87
N LEU A 6 -6.14 -7.86 -8.51
CA LEU A 6 -5.43 -7.59 -9.76
C LEU A 6 -6.40 -7.33 -10.92
N ARG A 7 -7.55 -8.04 -10.94
CA ARG A 7 -8.58 -7.77 -11.96
C ARG A 7 -9.15 -6.36 -11.85
N ASN A 8 -9.26 -5.85 -10.64
CA ASN A 8 -9.80 -4.53 -10.38
C ASN A 8 -8.75 -3.41 -10.50
N ASN A 9 -7.50 -3.75 -10.83
CA ASN A 9 -6.39 -2.81 -10.73
C ASN A 9 -6.30 -2.18 -9.35
N ASN A 10 -6.67 -2.95 -8.33
CA ASN A 10 -6.74 -2.55 -6.92
C ASN A 10 -5.96 -3.58 -6.09
N PRO A 11 -4.63 -3.53 -6.13
CA PRO A 11 -3.78 -4.60 -5.60
C PRO A 11 -3.89 -4.83 -4.10
N LEU A 12 -4.34 -3.85 -3.34
CA LEU A 12 -4.52 -3.98 -1.90
C LEU A 12 -6.00 -4.11 -1.49
N ASN A 13 -6.89 -4.36 -2.43
CA ASN A 13 -8.32 -4.55 -2.17
C ASN A 13 -8.94 -3.42 -1.33
N ILE A 14 -8.68 -2.18 -1.73
CA ILE A 14 -9.27 -1.01 -1.08
C ILE A 14 -10.80 -1.06 -1.27
N ARG A 15 -11.53 -1.00 -0.15
CA ARG A 15 -13.00 -1.08 -0.17
C ARG A 15 -13.63 0.22 -0.66
N GLN A 16 -14.78 0.08 -1.29
CA GLN A 16 -15.57 1.24 -1.68
C GLN A 16 -16.07 1.98 -0.45
N THR A 17 -15.89 3.29 -0.47
CA THR A 17 -16.36 4.23 0.57
C THR A 17 -16.89 5.47 -0.14
N ARG A 18 -17.07 6.55 0.58
CA ARG A 18 -17.45 7.85 -0.02
C ARG A 18 -16.29 8.52 -0.75
N THR A 19 -15.07 8.02 -0.57
CA THR A 19 -13.89 8.62 -1.20
C THR A 19 -13.97 8.46 -2.71
N GLN A 20 -13.77 9.57 -3.42
CA GLN A 20 -13.63 9.61 -4.87
C GLN A 20 -12.15 9.59 -5.19
N TRP A 21 -11.62 8.39 -5.44
CA TRP A 21 -10.21 8.22 -5.72
C TRP A 21 -9.87 8.70 -7.12
N GLN A 22 -8.74 9.38 -7.25
CA GLN A 22 -8.20 9.68 -8.57
C GLN A 22 -7.89 8.37 -9.31
N GLY A 23 -8.29 8.29 -10.56
CA GLY A 23 -8.06 7.09 -11.37
C GLY A 23 -9.11 5.99 -11.23
N MET A 24 -10.18 6.22 -10.48
CA MET A 24 -11.34 5.30 -10.49
C MET A 24 -11.92 5.19 -11.88
N THR A 25 -12.38 3.99 -12.26
CA THR A 25 -13.16 3.84 -13.47
C THR A 25 -14.52 4.49 -13.29
N LYS A 26 -15.11 4.92 -14.40
CA LYS A 26 -16.44 5.54 -14.38
C LYS A 26 -17.49 4.57 -13.85
N GLU A 27 -17.42 3.31 -14.31
CA GLU A 27 -18.28 2.26 -13.82
C GLU A 27 -17.53 1.38 -12.84
N GLN A 28 -18.06 1.30 -11.61
CA GLN A 28 -17.49 0.46 -10.56
C GLN A 28 -18.16 -0.91 -10.64
N THR A 29 -17.46 -1.85 -11.24
CA THR A 29 -18.01 -3.18 -11.54
C THR A 29 -17.95 -4.15 -10.39
N ASP A 30 -17.19 -3.85 -9.34
CA ASP A 30 -17.10 -4.69 -8.15
C ASP A 30 -17.97 -4.09 -7.05
N PRO A 31 -18.85 -4.89 -6.41
CA PRO A 31 -19.76 -4.35 -5.39
C PRO A 31 -19.08 -3.97 -4.08
N GLU A 32 -17.87 -4.47 -3.82
CA GLU A 32 -17.18 -4.23 -2.55
C GLU A 32 -15.89 -3.42 -2.69
N PHE A 33 -15.14 -3.64 -3.77
CA PHE A 33 -13.81 -3.06 -3.94
C PHE A 33 -13.77 -2.07 -5.08
N VAL A 34 -12.96 -1.02 -4.90
CA VAL A 34 -12.78 0.00 -5.93
C VAL A 34 -12.13 -0.59 -7.17
N THR A 35 -12.58 -0.18 -8.34
CA THR A 35 -11.99 -0.51 -9.63
C THR A 35 -11.24 0.70 -10.18
N PHE A 36 -9.96 0.51 -10.52
CA PHE A 36 -9.10 1.58 -11.03
C PHE A 36 -8.79 1.39 -12.52
N LYS A 37 -8.42 2.48 -13.19
CA LYS A 37 -8.06 2.48 -14.62
C LYS A 37 -6.77 1.71 -14.89
N SER A 38 -5.84 1.72 -13.93
CA SER A 38 -4.56 1.05 -14.06
C SER A 38 -4.06 0.62 -12.69
N MET A 39 -3.11 -0.30 -12.70
CA MET A 39 -2.45 -0.75 -11.48
C MET A 39 -1.76 0.41 -10.74
N ALA A 40 -1.16 1.34 -11.49
CA ALA A 40 -0.51 2.52 -10.92
C ALA A 40 -1.49 3.36 -10.07
N TYR A 41 -2.72 3.55 -10.56
CA TYR A 41 -3.73 4.28 -9.78
C TYR A 41 -4.20 3.49 -8.55
N GLY A 42 -4.26 2.19 -8.63
CA GLY A 42 -4.52 1.35 -7.46
C GLY A 42 -3.44 1.52 -6.40
N TYR A 43 -2.18 1.53 -6.81
CA TYR A 43 -1.07 1.78 -5.89
C TYR A 43 -1.03 3.24 -5.42
N ARG A 44 -1.43 4.20 -6.25
CA ARG A 44 -1.58 5.59 -5.79
C ARG A 44 -2.48 5.67 -4.57
N ALA A 45 -3.62 4.98 -4.63
CA ALA A 45 -4.56 4.95 -3.51
C ALA A 45 -3.93 4.32 -2.26
N ALA A 46 -3.13 3.26 -2.43
CA ALA A 46 -2.40 2.64 -1.33
C ALA A 46 -1.41 3.62 -0.68
N TRP A 47 -0.61 4.32 -1.49
CA TRP A 47 0.34 5.31 -1.01
C TRP A 47 -0.34 6.45 -0.26
N ARG A 48 -1.46 6.97 -0.80
CA ARG A 48 -2.23 8.05 -0.15
C ARG A 48 -2.82 7.57 1.18
N THR A 49 -3.25 6.31 1.24
CA THR A 49 -3.79 5.73 2.48
C THR A 49 -2.71 5.64 3.55
N LEU A 50 -1.51 5.15 3.20
CA LEU A 50 -0.39 5.07 4.14
C LEU A 50 0.06 6.46 4.62
N HIS A 51 0.03 7.44 3.73
CA HIS A 51 0.33 8.83 4.08
C HIS A 51 -0.66 9.36 5.12
N THR A 52 -1.94 9.08 4.91
CA THR A 52 -3.01 9.43 5.86
C THR A 52 -2.79 8.75 7.21
N TYR A 53 -2.40 7.46 7.19
CA TYR A 53 -2.10 6.71 8.42
C TYR A 53 -0.94 7.35 9.18
N PHE A 54 0.11 7.75 8.48
CA PHE A 54 1.25 8.39 9.13
C PHE A 54 0.83 9.60 9.96
N TYR A 55 0.11 10.53 9.36
CA TYR A 55 -0.34 11.74 10.05
C TYR A 55 -1.31 11.43 11.18
N ARG A 56 -2.19 10.47 10.98
CA ARG A 56 -3.13 10.05 12.01
C ARG A 56 -2.41 9.44 13.21
N PHE A 57 -1.42 8.61 12.96
CA PHE A 57 -0.63 7.99 14.04
C PHE A 57 0.18 9.05 14.80
N VAL A 58 0.73 10.05 14.12
CA VAL A 58 1.40 11.16 14.78
C VAL A 58 0.43 11.87 15.74
N THR A 59 -0.77 12.18 15.29
CA THR A 59 -1.82 12.83 16.10
C THR A 59 -2.20 11.97 17.30
N GLU A 60 -2.32 10.67 17.11
CA GLU A 60 -2.68 9.71 18.15
C GLU A 60 -1.49 9.34 19.06
N LYS A 61 -0.29 9.89 18.80
CA LYS A 61 0.96 9.54 19.48
C LYS A 61 1.25 8.04 19.44
N LYS A 62 0.97 7.42 18.30
CA LYS A 62 1.16 6.01 18.06
C LYS A 62 2.34 5.81 17.11
N PRO A 63 3.25 4.86 17.38
CA PRO A 63 4.36 4.61 16.45
C PRO A 63 3.88 4.20 15.07
N PHE A 64 4.54 4.74 14.04
CA PHE A 64 4.27 4.35 12.66
C PHE A 64 5.16 3.15 12.32
N ASN A 65 4.60 1.97 12.38
CA ASN A 65 5.30 0.72 12.15
C ASN A 65 4.35 -0.29 11.50
N VAL A 66 4.91 -1.41 11.04
CA VAL A 66 4.13 -2.45 10.35
C VAL A 66 2.98 -2.96 11.22
N ARG A 67 3.25 -3.23 12.51
CA ARG A 67 2.22 -3.74 13.42
C ARG A 67 1.01 -2.82 13.47
N ASN A 68 1.24 -1.54 13.72
CA ASN A 68 0.14 -0.58 13.85
C ASN A 68 -0.56 -0.30 12.52
N ILE A 69 0.19 -0.30 11.42
CA ILE A 69 -0.37 -0.15 10.07
C ILE A 69 -1.33 -1.32 9.79
N LEU A 70 -0.89 -2.55 10.03
CA LEU A 70 -1.71 -3.73 9.72
C LEU A 70 -2.90 -3.89 10.67
N HIS A 71 -2.77 -3.49 11.93
CA HIS A 71 -3.92 -3.47 12.83
C HIS A 71 -5.02 -2.52 12.36
N ARG A 72 -4.65 -1.46 11.68
CA ARG A 72 -5.61 -0.53 11.08
C ARG A 72 -6.11 -1.03 9.72
N TRP A 73 -5.20 -1.56 8.90
CA TRP A 73 -5.54 -2.07 7.57
C TRP A 73 -6.41 -3.32 7.63
N ALA A 74 -6.05 -4.26 8.48
CA ALA A 74 -6.71 -5.56 8.61
C ALA A 74 -7.05 -5.82 10.10
N PRO A 75 -8.10 -5.16 10.63
CA PRO A 75 -8.43 -5.23 12.05
C PRO A 75 -8.67 -6.65 12.55
N PRO A 76 -8.28 -6.99 13.79
CA PRO A 76 -8.42 -8.34 14.33
C PRO A 76 -9.87 -8.86 14.40
N THR A 77 -10.85 -7.97 14.37
CA THR A 77 -12.27 -8.34 14.36
C THR A 77 -12.70 -9.04 13.07
N GLU A 78 -11.95 -8.82 11.97
CA GLU A 78 -12.27 -9.35 10.66
C GLU A 78 -11.17 -10.21 10.06
N ASN A 79 -9.99 -10.24 10.68
CA ASN A 79 -8.79 -10.86 10.11
C ASN A 79 -7.95 -11.52 11.18
N ASP A 80 -7.12 -12.50 10.78
CA ASP A 80 -6.01 -12.96 11.61
C ASP A 80 -4.83 -12.00 11.41
N THR A 81 -4.88 -10.87 12.07
CA THR A 81 -3.91 -9.80 11.94
C THR A 81 -2.50 -10.26 12.33
N GLU A 82 -2.38 -11.07 13.38
CA GLU A 82 -1.07 -11.55 13.83
C GLU A 82 -0.41 -12.45 12.76
N ALA A 83 -1.19 -13.31 12.10
CA ALA A 83 -0.67 -14.13 11.00
C ALA A 83 -0.24 -13.25 9.83
N TYR A 84 -1.00 -12.20 9.53
CA TYR A 84 -0.67 -11.24 8.48
C TYR A 84 0.66 -10.55 8.78
N ILE A 85 0.82 -10.07 10.02
CA ILE A 85 2.07 -9.42 10.47
C ILE A 85 3.27 -10.35 10.30
N ARG A 86 3.15 -11.60 10.75
CA ARG A 86 4.24 -12.58 10.63
C ARG A 86 4.63 -12.82 9.17
N SER A 87 3.63 -12.92 8.29
CA SER A 87 3.87 -13.13 6.87
C SER A 87 4.58 -11.92 6.23
N ILE A 88 4.15 -10.71 6.58
CA ILE A 88 4.78 -9.49 6.09
C ILE A 88 6.24 -9.40 6.56
N GLU A 89 6.51 -9.71 7.80
CA GLU A 89 7.88 -9.71 8.31
C GLU A 89 8.78 -10.67 7.52
N LYS A 90 8.27 -11.87 7.21
CA LYS A 90 8.98 -12.84 6.38
C LYS A 90 9.21 -12.33 4.96
N LEU A 91 8.18 -11.74 4.35
CA LEU A 91 8.24 -11.28 2.97
C LEU A 91 9.14 -10.07 2.78
N THR A 92 9.18 -9.17 3.75
CA THR A 92 9.82 -7.87 3.60
C THR A 92 11.14 -7.73 4.36
N GLY A 93 11.34 -8.51 5.41
CA GLY A 93 12.48 -8.36 6.31
C GLY A 93 12.38 -7.15 7.22
N ILE A 94 11.23 -6.45 7.21
CA ILE A 94 11.01 -5.28 8.08
C ILE A 94 10.48 -5.76 9.42
N GLY A 95 11.17 -5.43 10.51
CA GLY A 95 10.69 -5.75 11.87
C GLY A 95 9.35 -5.06 12.13
N GLU A 96 8.42 -5.79 12.74
CA GLU A 96 7.05 -5.30 12.92
C GLU A 96 6.95 -4.02 13.76
N GLU A 97 7.91 -3.81 14.66
CA GLU A 97 7.95 -2.63 15.52
C GLU A 97 9.01 -1.61 15.09
N GLU A 98 9.73 -1.87 14.00
CA GLU A 98 10.69 -0.92 13.45
C GLU A 98 9.99 0.38 13.09
N LYS A 99 10.53 1.51 13.58
CA LYS A 99 9.97 2.83 13.30
C LYS A 99 10.16 3.17 11.82
N LEU A 100 9.06 3.42 11.13
CA LEU A 100 9.07 3.81 9.73
C LEU A 100 8.88 5.33 9.61
N LEU A 101 9.39 5.88 8.53
CA LEU A 101 9.25 7.30 8.23
C LEU A 101 8.06 7.53 7.30
N SER A 102 7.65 8.80 7.20
CA SER A 102 6.62 9.22 6.26
C SER A 102 7.01 8.80 4.83
N PRO A 103 6.02 8.45 3.98
CA PRO A 103 6.30 8.11 2.58
C PRO A 103 6.98 9.23 1.78
N ILE A 104 6.91 10.47 2.22
CA ILE A 104 7.55 11.58 1.49
C ILE A 104 9.07 11.62 1.68
N TYR A 105 9.63 10.85 2.62
CA TYR A 105 11.08 10.72 2.79
C TYR A 105 11.59 9.48 2.07
N LEU A 106 12.82 9.54 1.58
CA LEU A 106 13.40 8.45 0.80
C LEU A 106 13.41 7.11 1.52
N ASN A 107 13.84 7.10 2.79
CA ASN A 107 13.85 5.86 3.56
C ASN A 107 12.43 5.35 3.84
N GLY A 108 11.49 6.26 4.06
CA GLY A 108 10.07 5.90 4.19
C GLY A 108 9.54 5.28 2.90
N TYR A 109 9.87 5.86 1.76
CA TYR A 109 9.51 5.30 0.46
C TYR A 109 10.02 3.86 0.31
N HIS A 110 11.30 3.62 0.57
CA HIS A 110 11.86 2.27 0.39
C HIS A 110 11.21 1.23 1.31
N HIS A 111 11.02 1.55 2.57
CA HIS A 111 10.34 0.63 3.50
C HIS A 111 8.90 0.38 3.10
N LEU A 112 8.17 1.44 2.79
CA LEU A 112 6.74 1.33 2.48
C LEU A 112 6.49 0.69 1.11
N ALA A 113 7.39 0.88 0.14
CA ALA A 113 7.30 0.18 -1.14
C ALA A 113 7.42 -1.34 -0.94
N ARG A 114 8.33 -1.79 -0.08
CA ARG A 114 8.44 -3.21 0.26
C ARG A 114 7.20 -3.71 1.02
N LEU A 115 6.70 -2.91 1.94
CA LEU A 115 5.47 -3.24 2.66
C LEU A 115 4.30 -3.40 1.67
N ILE A 116 4.12 -2.46 0.76
CA ILE A 116 3.05 -2.51 -0.25
C ILE A 116 3.20 -3.77 -1.11
N ALA A 117 4.44 -4.11 -1.52
CA ALA A 117 4.68 -5.34 -2.28
C ALA A 117 4.27 -6.58 -1.48
N GLY A 118 4.66 -6.65 -0.21
CA GLY A 118 4.27 -7.75 0.67
C GLY A 118 2.75 -7.85 0.85
N MET A 119 2.09 -6.70 1.03
CA MET A 119 0.63 -6.66 1.14
C MET A 119 -0.05 -7.13 -0.15
N THR A 120 0.52 -6.78 -1.32
CA THR A 120 0.02 -7.26 -2.60
C THR A 120 0.05 -8.79 -2.67
N VAL A 121 1.14 -9.40 -2.20
CA VAL A 121 1.27 -10.86 -2.11
C VAL A 121 0.16 -11.43 -1.22
N MET A 122 -0.04 -10.85 -0.04
CA MET A 122 -1.04 -11.33 0.93
C MET A 122 -2.46 -11.18 0.39
N GLU A 123 -2.77 -10.05 -0.23
CA GLU A 123 -4.13 -9.77 -0.70
C GLU A 123 -4.52 -10.59 -1.93
N ASN A 124 -3.56 -11.02 -2.72
CA ASN A 124 -3.83 -11.68 -4.00
C ASN A 124 -3.36 -13.13 -4.08
N GLY A 125 -2.65 -13.60 -3.07
CA GLY A 125 -2.14 -14.99 -3.07
C GLY A 125 -1.15 -15.25 -4.21
N ILE A 126 -0.36 -14.26 -4.56
CA ILE A 126 0.68 -14.38 -5.60
C ILE A 126 2.07 -14.41 -4.95
N ARG A 127 3.09 -14.68 -5.77
CA ARG A 127 4.48 -14.67 -5.31
C ARG A 127 5.08 -13.28 -5.44
N MET A 128 6.12 -13.00 -4.66
CA MET A 128 6.78 -11.68 -4.70
C MET A 128 7.31 -11.33 -6.10
N GLU A 129 7.84 -12.30 -6.85
CA GLU A 129 8.32 -12.07 -8.20
C GLU A 129 7.21 -11.74 -9.20
N GLU A 130 5.94 -11.96 -8.83
CA GLU A 130 4.79 -11.60 -9.67
C GLU A 130 4.27 -10.18 -9.39
N VAL A 131 4.81 -9.51 -8.37
CA VAL A 131 4.40 -8.14 -8.03
C VAL A 131 4.93 -7.17 -9.07
N ASP A 132 4.07 -6.25 -9.52
CA ASP A 132 4.45 -5.19 -10.44
C ASP A 132 5.10 -4.04 -9.69
N HIS A 133 6.41 -4.16 -9.42
CA HIS A 133 7.17 -3.16 -8.68
C HIS A 133 7.24 -1.81 -9.40
N GLU A 134 7.22 -1.83 -10.73
CA GLU A 134 7.20 -0.59 -11.52
C GLU A 134 5.91 0.19 -11.29
N ALA A 135 4.77 -0.51 -11.23
CA ALA A 135 3.48 0.12 -10.92
C ALA A 135 3.44 0.70 -9.51
N ILE A 136 4.12 0.08 -8.54
CA ILE A 136 4.25 0.64 -7.18
C ILE A 136 4.95 1.99 -7.25
N GLN A 137 6.06 2.08 -7.98
CA GLN A 137 6.81 3.33 -8.16
C GLN A 137 5.99 4.38 -8.91
N GLU A 138 5.31 3.99 -9.99
CA GLU A 138 4.44 4.89 -10.74
C GLU A 138 3.31 5.43 -9.86
N GLY A 139 2.73 4.57 -9.03
CA GLY A 139 1.70 4.97 -8.07
C GLY A 139 2.22 6.01 -7.07
N TYR A 140 3.46 5.85 -6.62
CA TYR A 140 4.10 6.84 -5.76
C TYR A 140 4.21 8.20 -6.46
N CYS A 141 4.68 8.20 -7.71
CA CYS A 141 4.81 9.45 -8.48
C CYS A 141 3.47 10.15 -8.67
N LEU A 142 2.41 9.37 -8.87
CA LEU A 142 1.06 9.92 -8.98
C LEU A 142 0.55 10.44 -7.63
N ALA A 143 0.91 9.78 -6.54
CA ALA A 143 0.47 10.17 -5.19
C ALA A 143 1.20 11.42 -4.68
N PHE A 144 2.47 11.57 -5.03
CA PHE A 144 3.34 12.62 -4.52
C PHE A 144 4.15 13.24 -5.67
N PRO A 145 3.49 13.94 -6.60
CA PRO A 145 4.17 14.45 -7.79
C PRO A 145 5.31 15.43 -7.47
N ASP A 146 5.21 16.14 -6.34
CA ASP A 146 6.25 17.09 -5.93
C ASP A 146 7.51 16.39 -5.38
N ASN A 147 7.42 15.10 -5.10
CA ASN A 147 8.54 14.30 -4.59
C ASN A 147 9.20 13.44 -5.65
N LEU A 148 8.77 13.55 -6.91
CA LEU A 148 9.26 12.72 -8.01
C LEU A 148 10.78 12.77 -8.14
N GLU A 149 11.35 13.96 -8.05
CA GLU A 149 12.80 14.16 -8.20
C GLU A 149 13.57 13.43 -7.09
N ALA A 150 13.11 13.55 -5.85
CA ALA A 150 13.75 12.88 -4.72
C ALA A 150 13.76 11.35 -4.88
N VAL A 151 12.66 10.80 -5.36
CA VAL A 151 12.55 9.35 -5.61
C VAL A 151 13.46 8.92 -6.76
N MET A 152 13.49 9.69 -7.84
CA MET A 152 14.34 9.38 -8.99
C MET A 152 15.82 9.44 -8.63
N LEU A 153 16.25 10.46 -7.88
CA LEU A 153 17.62 10.56 -7.39
C LEU A 153 17.97 9.40 -6.45
N GLY A 154 17.04 9.00 -5.60
CA GLY A 154 17.25 7.87 -4.70
C GLY A 154 17.45 6.54 -5.44
N ASN A 155 16.85 6.38 -6.60
CA ASN A 155 17.02 5.18 -7.43
C ASN A 155 18.38 5.17 -8.17
N VAL A 156 19.01 6.30 -8.31
CA VAL A 156 20.31 6.43 -8.96
C VAL A 156 21.45 6.25 -7.94
N LEU A 157 21.20 6.64 -6.71
CA LEU A 157 22.17 6.53 -5.63
C LEU A 157 22.13 5.17 -4.94
#